data_1ee6c7fd8443aec14c97c5593dbc99b0
#
_entry.id   1ee6c7fd8443aec14c97c5593dbc99b0
#
_cell.length_a   1.000
_cell.length_b   1.000
_cell.length_c   1.000
_cell.angle_alpha   90.00
_cell.angle_beta   90.00
_cell.angle_gamma   90.00
#
_symmetry.space_group_name_H-M   'P 1'
#
loop_
_entity.id
_entity.type
_entity.pdbx_description
1 polymer ?
#
loop_
_entity_poly.entity_id
_entity_poly.type
_entity_poly.pdbx_seq_one_letter_code
_entity_poly.pdbx_strand_id
1 'polypeptide(L)' 'GGRARAPRDPDSRTLDEVTREYVLRVLARHEGNAAAAARQLGVSRTTLWRMLKRWGVSRDAV' A
#
# COMPACT_ATOMS: atom_id res chain seq x y z
N GLY A 1 21.54 13.29 3.07
CA GLY A 1 21.42 13.02 3.25
C GLY A 1 21.07 12.64 3.52
N GLY A 2 21.16 12.67 3.47
CA GLY A 2 20.90 12.43 3.75
C GLY A 2 20.50 12.25 4.03
N ARG A 3 20.69 12.44 4.23
CA ARG A 3 20.19 12.39 4.51
C ARG A 3 19.36 12.61 4.83
N ALA A 4 19.24 12.44 4.58
CA ALA A 4 18.47 12.79 4.95
C ALA A 4 17.47 12.33 5.71
N ARG A 5 17.59 12.24 6.54
CA ARG A 5 16.79 11.85 7.24
C ARG A 5 15.97 12.82 7.53
N ALA A 6 15.12 12.56 7.17
CA ALA A 6 14.20 13.49 7.25
C ALA A 6 13.92 13.86 8.61
N PRO A 7 13.29 14.86 8.76
CA PRO A 7 12.94 15.27 10.05
C PRO A 7 12.05 14.26 10.61
N ARG A 8 12.03 14.11 11.81
CA ARG A 8 11.31 13.21 12.31
C ARG A 8 9.99 13.62 12.28
N ASP A 9 9.13 13.13 11.55
CA ASP A 9 7.81 13.48 11.65
C ASP A 9 7.20 12.69 12.77
N PRO A 10 6.12 13.10 13.34
CA PRO A 10 5.47 12.41 14.44
C PRO A 10 5.13 10.99 14.13
N ASP A 11 4.92 10.72 12.85
CA ASP A 11 4.55 9.41 12.43
C ASP A 11 5.75 8.53 12.29
N SER A 12 6.84 9.03 11.86
CA SER A 12 8.09 8.35 11.61
C SER A 12 7.98 7.05 10.83
N ARG A 13 6.91 6.83 10.09
CA ARG A 13 6.80 5.68 9.22
C ARG A 13 7.45 5.96 7.89
N THR A 14 8.01 4.95 7.26
CA THR A 14 8.57 5.14 5.93
C THR A 14 7.45 5.29 4.92
N LEU A 15 7.81 5.79 3.76
CA LEU A 15 6.83 5.92 2.69
C LEU A 15 6.24 4.57 2.33
N ASP A 16 7.06 3.53 2.33
CA ASP A 16 6.59 2.20 1.99
C ASP A 16 5.55 1.72 3.01
N GLU A 17 5.78 2.01 4.28
CA GLU A 17 4.84 1.61 5.32
C GLU A 17 3.52 2.35 5.21
N VAL A 18 3.59 3.64 4.91
CA VAL A 18 2.37 4.42 4.74
C VAL A 18 1.61 3.94 3.52
N THR A 19 2.32 3.65 2.44
CA THR A 19 1.70 3.16 1.22
C THR A 19 1.00 1.83 1.49
N ARG A 20 1.67 0.94 2.21
CA ARG A 20 1.09 -0.36 2.50
C ARG A 20 -0.19 -0.21 3.31
N GLU A 21 -0.15 0.62 4.35
CA GLU A 21 -1.33 0.81 5.17
C GLU A 21 -2.50 1.35 4.36
N TYR A 22 -2.22 2.31 3.50
CA TYR A 22 -3.28 2.89 2.71
C TYR A 22 -3.84 1.89 1.71
N VAL A 23 -2.95 1.16 1.04
CA VAL A 23 -3.39 0.18 0.05
C VAL A 23 -4.25 -0.89 0.71
N LEU A 24 -3.83 -1.39 1.87
CA LEU A 24 -4.60 -2.43 2.54
C LEU A 24 -5.95 -1.91 3.02
N ARG A 25 -6.00 -0.66 3.44
CA ARG A 25 -7.25 -0.05 3.86
C ARG A 25 -8.23 0.06 2.68
N VAL A 26 -7.72 0.48 1.53
CA VAL A 26 -8.56 0.60 0.35
C VAL A 26 -9.01 -0.77 -0.12
N LEU A 27 -8.12 -1.75 -0.07
CA LEU A 27 -8.48 -3.10 -0.49
C LEU A 27 -9.57 -3.67 0.41
N ALA A 28 -9.47 -3.44 1.72
CA ALA A 28 -10.49 -3.91 2.65
C ALA A 28 -11.82 -3.21 2.40
N ARG A 29 -11.77 -1.93 2.06
CA ARG A 29 -12.99 -1.19 1.76
C ARG A 29 -13.73 -1.80 0.58
N HIS A 30 -13.01 -2.36 -0.36
CA HIS A 30 -13.60 -2.99 -1.52
C HIS A 30 -13.72 -4.50 -1.34
N GLU A 31 -13.59 -4.96 -0.10
CA GLU A 31 -13.79 -6.36 0.24
C GLU A 31 -12.86 -7.29 -0.55
N GLY A 32 -11.65 -6.86 -0.76
CA GLY A 32 -10.66 -7.67 -1.46
C GLY A 32 -10.73 -7.61 -2.96
N ASN A 33 -11.61 -6.79 -3.50
CA ASN A 33 -11.73 -6.67 -4.95
C ASN A 33 -10.58 -5.81 -5.47
N ALA A 34 -9.56 -6.49 -5.99
CA ALA A 34 -8.35 -5.81 -6.42
C ALA A 34 -8.59 -4.86 -7.58
N ALA A 35 -9.50 -5.18 -8.47
CA ALA A 35 -9.76 -4.30 -9.60
C ALA A 35 -10.34 -2.97 -9.13
N ALA A 36 -11.30 -3.03 -8.21
CA ALA A 36 -11.90 -1.81 -7.69
C ALA A 36 -10.90 -1.02 -6.85
N ALA A 37 -10.12 -1.71 -6.04
CA ALA A 37 -9.12 -1.05 -5.20
C ALA A 37 -8.06 -0.38 -6.07
N ALA A 38 -7.60 -1.05 -7.10
CA ALA A 38 -6.58 -0.48 -7.98
C ALA A 38 -7.11 0.78 -8.67
N ARG A 39 -8.37 0.75 -9.05
CA ARG A 39 -8.97 1.91 -9.69
C ARG A 39 -8.98 3.10 -8.73
N GLN A 40 -9.35 2.87 -7.49
CA GLN A 40 -9.36 3.94 -6.50
C GLN A 40 -7.95 4.44 -6.23
N LEU A 41 -6.97 3.53 -6.24
CA LEU A 41 -5.58 3.89 -5.96
C LEU A 41 -4.89 4.54 -7.16
N GLY A 42 -5.49 4.46 -8.33
CA GLY A 42 -4.89 5.05 -9.52
C GLY A 42 -3.76 4.22 -10.11
N VAL A 43 -3.79 2.91 -9.89
CA VAL A 43 -2.78 2.03 -10.43
C VAL A 43 -3.46 0.88 -11.16
N SER A 44 -2.67 0.13 -11.94
CA SER A 44 -3.25 -1.03 -12.62
C SER A 44 -3.38 -2.17 -11.60
N ARG A 45 -4.23 -3.11 -11.95
CA ARG A 45 -4.42 -4.29 -11.09
C ARG A 45 -3.10 -5.04 -10.95
N THR A 46 -2.32 -5.14 -12.03
CA THR A 46 -1.04 -5.81 -11.99
C THR A 46 -0.09 -5.12 -11.01
N THR A 47 -0.05 -3.79 -11.04
CA THR A 47 0.78 -3.05 -10.12
C THR A 47 0.34 -3.31 -8.68
N LEU A 48 -0.95 -3.33 -8.45
CA LEU A 48 -1.46 -3.59 -7.11
C LEU A 48 -1.02 -4.97 -6.63
N TRP A 49 -1.15 -6.00 -7.49
CA TRP A 49 -0.73 -7.33 -7.08
C TRP A 49 0.76 -7.42 -6.81
N ARG A 50 1.56 -6.69 -7.57
CA ARG A 50 3.00 -6.66 -7.31
C ARG A 50 3.30 -6.06 -5.95
N MET A 51 2.59 -5.02 -5.58
CA MET A 51 2.79 -4.41 -4.28
C MET A 51 2.39 -5.37 -3.17
N LEU A 52 1.25 -6.03 -3.33
CA LEU A 52 0.79 -6.96 -2.31
C LEU A 52 1.77 -8.11 -2.15
N LYS A 53 2.29 -8.61 -3.26
CA LYS A 53 3.25 -9.70 -3.22
C LYS A 53 4.53 -9.25 -2.53
N ARG A 54 4.98 -8.04 -2.81
CA ARG A 54 6.17 -7.50 -2.20
C ARG A 54 6.02 -7.43 -0.69
N TRP A 55 4.84 -7.11 -0.22
CA TRP A 55 4.59 -6.98 1.21
C TRP A 55 4.17 -8.30 1.86
N GLY A 56 4.10 -9.36 1.07
CA GLY A 56 3.74 -10.65 1.62
C GLY A 56 2.27 -10.81 1.94
N VAL A 57 1.42 -10.04 1.30
CA VAL A 57 -0.02 -10.10 1.53
C VAL A 57 -0.65 -10.99 0.48
N SER A 58 -1.36 -12.03 0.90
CA SER A 58 -2.01 -12.86 -0.08
C SER A 58 -3.43 -12.34 -0.28
N ARG A 59 -4.02 -12.70 -1.40
CA ARG A 59 -5.36 -12.24 -1.68
C ARG A 59 -6.34 -12.81 -0.67
N ASP A 60 -6.01 -13.90 -0.05
CA ASP A 60 -6.92 -14.48 0.92
C ASP A 60 -6.81 -13.84 2.29
N ALA A 61 -5.84 -12.99 2.48
CA ALA A 61 -5.61 -12.36 3.76
C ALA A 61 -6.37 -11.06 3.94
N VAL A 62 -7.08 -10.64 2.95
CA VAL A 62 -7.78 -9.35 3.04
C VAL A 62 -9.28 -9.52 3.02
#